data_e162692f52db3b490f58dc28c78e4c9f
#
_entry.id   e162692f52db3b490f58dc28c78e4c9f
#
_cell.length_a   1.000
_cell.length_b   1.000
_cell.length_c   1.000
_cell.angle_alpha   90.00
_cell.angle_beta   90.00
_cell.angle_gamma   90.00
#
_symmetry.space_group_name_H-M   'P 1'
#
loop_
_entity.id
_entity.type
_entity.pdbx_description
1 polymer ?
#
loop_
_entity_poly.entity_id
_entity_poly.type
_entity_poly.pdbx_seq_one_letter_code
_entity_poly.pdbx_strand_id
1 'polypeptide(L)'
;MRITSWNVNSLKARLGHVLDYCRSGQTDCLLLQELKLTDEAFPHDEFAAIGWNSACHGQKTYNGVAILSPQNISDILRNLPCLIEEDEADEQARYIEATVKGVRVGAIYLPNGNPCPGPKFDYKLAWMRRLQARAEALLATETPVVLAGDYNVMPQKIDCYDPTAWTGDALWHPDSRAAFFRLLNLGYTDAIRAIHPHGAQYSYWDYQAGAWQRDNGIRIDHLLLSPEAASRLANAGVDKTPRGLERPSDHTPVWVELTDHL
;
A
#
# COMPACT_ATOMS: atom_id res chain seq x y z
N MET A 1 -10.10 12.75 -8.20
CA MET A 1 -9.64 12.33 -6.85
C MET A 1 -8.29 11.66 -6.96
N ARG A 2 -7.28 12.13 -6.18
CA ARG A 2 -5.96 11.50 -6.15
C ARG A 2 -5.77 10.71 -4.84
N ILE A 3 -5.46 9.42 -4.96
CA ILE A 3 -5.21 8.52 -3.85
C ILE A 3 -3.73 8.14 -3.87
N THR A 4 -3.06 8.31 -2.74
CA THR A 4 -1.63 8.06 -2.60
C THR A 4 -1.40 7.01 -1.52
N SER A 5 -0.46 6.10 -1.74
CA SER A 5 0.01 5.15 -0.74
C SER A 5 1.49 5.39 -0.44
N TRP A 6 1.86 5.36 0.83
CA TRP A 6 3.24 5.57 1.27
C TRP A 6 3.59 4.77 2.53
N ASN A 7 4.47 3.81 2.41
CA ASN A 7 5.13 3.21 3.56
C ASN A 7 6.13 4.23 4.14
N VAL A 8 5.88 4.71 5.34
CA VAL A 8 6.68 5.78 5.98
C VAL A 8 7.79 5.26 6.88
N ASN A 9 7.90 3.94 7.07
CA ASN A 9 8.93 3.33 7.91
C ASN A 9 9.12 4.06 9.25
N SER A 10 8.07 4.19 10.05
CA SER A 10 7.88 4.98 11.27
C SER A 10 7.31 6.38 11.01
N LEU A 11 6.03 6.53 11.34
CA LEU A 11 5.34 7.83 11.26
C LEU A 11 6.01 8.88 12.16
N LYS A 12 6.39 8.51 13.38
CA LYS A 12 7.07 9.43 14.30
C LYS A 12 8.33 10.05 13.71
N ALA A 13 9.10 9.26 12.96
CA ALA A 13 10.34 9.73 12.35
C ALA A 13 10.12 10.58 11.09
N ARG A 14 8.97 10.45 10.42
CA ARG A 14 8.61 11.11 9.14
C ARG A 14 7.37 11.99 9.24
N LEU A 15 6.91 12.32 10.47
CA LEU A 15 5.69 13.10 10.66
C LEU A 15 5.73 14.43 9.90
N GLY A 16 6.85 15.16 9.97
CA GLY A 16 7.04 16.40 9.22
C GLY A 16 6.86 16.21 7.71
N HIS A 17 7.49 15.18 7.14
CA HIS A 17 7.36 14.87 5.70
C HIS A 17 5.91 14.54 5.31
N VAL A 18 5.20 13.77 6.15
CA VAL A 18 3.79 13.40 5.90
C VAL A 18 2.89 14.63 5.97
N LEU A 19 3.06 15.49 6.99
CA LEU A 19 2.29 16.73 7.12
C LEU A 19 2.55 17.68 5.93
N ASP A 20 3.79 17.81 5.48
CA ASP A 20 4.14 18.63 4.33
C ASP A 20 3.55 18.05 3.03
N TYR A 21 3.55 16.72 2.89
CA TYR A 21 2.91 16.05 1.77
C TYR A 21 1.38 16.29 1.76
N CYS A 22 0.72 16.23 2.92
CA CYS A 22 -0.69 16.59 3.05
C CYS A 22 -0.97 18.05 2.67
N ARG A 23 -0.10 18.98 3.11
CA ARG A 23 -0.24 20.43 2.80
C ARG A 23 0.02 20.77 1.33
N SER A 24 0.77 19.95 0.61
CA SER A 24 1.14 20.21 -0.78
C SER A 24 -0.05 20.27 -1.75
N GLY A 25 -1.22 19.75 -1.35
CA GLY A 25 -2.40 19.63 -2.21
C GLY A 25 -2.26 18.56 -3.31
N GLN A 26 -1.22 17.74 -3.24
CA GLN A 26 -0.96 16.71 -4.26
C GLN A 26 -1.78 15.43 -4.07
N THR A 27 -2.53 15.30 -2.97
CA THR A 27 -3.33 14.11 -2.70
C THR A 27 -4.63 14.46 -1.97
N ASP A 28 -5.71 13.74 -2.28
CA ASP A 28 -7.02 13.84 -1.62
C ASP A 28 -7.20 12.75 -0.56
N CYS A 29 -6.45 11.66 -0.66
CA CYS A 29 -6.47 10.55 0.29
C CYS A 29 -5.08 9.93 0.36
N LEU A 30 -4.52 9.84 1.57
CA LEU A 30 -3.19 9.28 1.82
C LEU A 30 -3.29 8.04 2.70
N LEU A 31 -2.79 6.93 2.18
CA LEU A 31 -2.76 5.61 2.83
C LEU A 31 -1.34 5.37 3.34
N LEU A 32 -1.18 5.19 4.65
CA LEU A 32 0.13 5.00 5.26
C LEU A 32 0.35 3.56 5.72
N GLN A 33 1.60 3.10 5.66
CA GLN A 33 2.05 1.82 6.18
C GLN A 33 3.28 2.01 7.08
N GLU A 34 3.53 1.02 7.93
CA GLU A 34 4.60 1.03 8.95
C GLU A 34 4.58 2.24 9.88
N LEU A 35 3.44 2.50 10.48
CA LEU A 35 3.29 3.58 11.48
C LEU A 35 4.21 3.36 12.68
N LYS A 36 4.39 2.10 13.13
CA LYS A 36 5.21 1.66 14.28
C LYS A 36 4.82 2.35 15.59
N LEU A 37 3.53 2.62 15.77
CA LEU A 37 2.94 3.22 16.96
C LEU A 37 1.53 2.66 17.19
N THR A 38 1.03 2.78 18.43
CA THR A 38 -0.33 2.35 18.78
C THR A 38 -1.37 3.37 18.33
N ASP A 39 -2.66 3.01 18.38
CA ASP A 39 -3.74 3.94 18.05
C ASP A 39 -3.75 5.18 18.97
N GLU A 40 -3.47 5.00 20.28
CA GLU A 40 -3.43 6.10 21.26
C GLU A 40 -2.25 7.07 21.02
N ALA A 41 -1.18 6.58 20.39
CA ALA A 41 0.00 7.37 20.06
C ALA A 41 -0.05 8.01 18.67
N PHE A 42 -1.13 7.75 17.93
CA PHE A 42 -1.30 8.33 16.58
C PHE A 42 -1.57 9.84 16.68
N PRO A 43 -0.88 10.68 15.89
CA PRO A 43 -0.95 12.14 16.01
C PRO A 43 -2.20 12.73 15.33
N HIS A 44 -3.38 12.38 15.84
CA HIS A 44 -4.68 12.86 15.30
C HIS A 44 -4.77 14.39 15.29
N ASP A 45 -4.31 15.05 16.35
CA ASP A 45 -4.40 16.49 16.51
C ASP A 45 -3.54 17.25 15.49
N GLU A 46 -2.37 16.73 15.14
CA GLU A 46 -1.48 17.32 14.14
C GLU A 46 -2.10 17.29 12.75
N PHE A 47 -2.81 16.20 12.40
CA PHE A 47 -3.55 16.11 11.15
C PHE A 47 -4.81 16.98 11.17
N ALA A 48 -5.56 17.00 12.26
CA ALA A 48 -6.73 17.86 12.43
C ALA A 48 -6.36 19.34 12.31
N ALA A 49 -5.21 19.75 12.86
CA ALA A 49 -4.71 21.14 12.78
C ALA A 49 -4.46 21.62 11.33
N ILE A 50 -4.28 20.70 10.38
CA ILE A 50 -4.16 21.01 8.95
C ILE A 50 -5.41 20.70 8.15
N GLY A 51 -6.55 20.42 8.84
CA GLY A 51 -7.84 20.13 8.21
C GLY A 51 -7.96 18.72 7.64
N TRP A 52 -7.18 17.76 8.14
CA TRP A 52 -7.21 16.36 7.71
C TRP A 52 -7.84 15.47 8.76
N ASN A 53 -8.80 14.64 8.34
CA ASN A 53 -9.33 13.54 9.12
C ASN A 53 -8.36 12.35 9.05
N SER A 54 -8.41 11.50 10.09
CA SER A 54 -7.54 10.32 10.16
C SER A 54 -8.25 9.13 10.77
N ALA A 55 -8.01 7.96 10.19
CA ALA A 55 -8.38 6.66 10.75
C ALA A 55 -7.13 5.79 10.76
N CYS A 56 -6.82 5.15 11.89
CA CYS A 56 -5.65 4.30 12.01
C CYS A 56 -5.99 2.93 12.59
N HIS A 57 -5.08 2.01 12.39
CA HIS A 57 -4.98 0.72 13.04
C HIS A 57 -3.51 0.51 13.37
N GLY A 58 -3.15 0.79 14.61
CA GLY A 58 -1.77 0.86 15.09
C GLY A 58 -1.34 -0.40 15.82
N GLN A 59 -0.03 -0.60 15.86
CA GLN A 59 0.62 -1.65 16.65
C GLN A 59 1.95 -1.15 17.17
N LYS A 60 2.24 -1.44 18.42
CA LYS A 60 3.50 -1.01 19.06
C LYS A 60 4.70 -1.63 18.34
N THR A 61 5.70 -0.80 18.02
CA THR A 61 7.01 -1.19 17.47
C THR A 61 7.00 -1.62 16.00
N TYR A 62 5.97 -2.34 15.55
CA TYR A 62 5.87 -2.90 14.19
C TYR A 62 4.53 -2.54 13.56
N ASN A 63 4.44 -2.75 12.23
CA ASN A 63 3.18 -2.63 11.48
C ASN A 63 2.51 -1.26 11.63
N GLY A 64 1.21 -1.24 11.55
CA GLY A 64 0.37 -0.04 11.63
C GLY A 64 0.08 0.55 10.25
N VAL A 65 -1.21 0.80 10.01
CA VAL A 65 -1.74 1.37 8.76
C VAL A 65 -2.70 2.50 9.09
N ALA A 66 -2.79 3.50 8.21
CA ALA A 66 -3.73 4.60 8.38
C ALA A 66 -4.28 5.11 7.05
N ILE A 67 -5.44 5.74 7.13
CA ILE A 67 -6.11 6.48 6.05
C ILE A 67 -6.25 7.93 6.52
N LEU A 68 -5.76 8.86 5.71
CA LEU A 68 -5.83 10.30 5.94
C LEU A 68 -6.55 10.96 4.78
N SER A 69 -7.43 11.94 5.06
CA SER A 69 -8.10 12.71 4.01
C SER A 69 -8.64 14.03 4.56
N PRO A 70 -8.64 15.13 3.79
CA PRO A 70 -9.41 16.32 4.12
C PRO A 70 -10.93 16.08 4.01
N GLN A 71 -11.34 15.00 3.36
CA GLN A 71 -12.73 14.58 3.24
C GLN A 71 -13.15 13.70 4.40
N ASN A 72 -14.47 13.49 4.56
CA ASN A 72 -14.99 12.55 5.55
C ASN A 72 -14.50 11.12 5.26
N ILE A 73 -14.13 10.40 6.32
CA ILE A 73 -13.74 8.99 6.29
C ILE A 73 -14.86 8.22 7.00
N SER A 74 -15.56 7.34 6.30
CA SER A 74 -16.67 6.55 6.84
C SER A 74 -16.48 5.05 6.64
N ASP A 75 -17.33 4.26 7.28
CA ASP A 75 -17.38 2.79 7.14
C ASP A 75 -16.03 2.11 7.39
N ILE A 76 -15.34 2.56 8.45
CA ILE A 76 -14.00 2.09 8.78
C ILE A 76 -14.05 0.63 9.23
N LEU A 77 -13.25 -0.22 8.59
CA LEU A 77 -13.02 -1.61 8.98
C LEU A 77 -11.52 -1.83 9.21
N ARG A 78 -11.17 -2.37 10.37
CA ARG A 78 -9.81 -2.76 10.75
C ARG A 78 -9.64 -4.26 10.62
N ASN A 79 -8.45 -4.70 10.21
CA ASN A 79 -8.12 -6.08 9.88
C ASN A 79 -8.90 -6.65 8.68
N LEU A 80 -8.33 -7.67 8.07
CA LEU A 80 -9.04 -8.46 7.08
C LEU A 80 -10.13 -9.29 7.77
N PRO A 81 -11.37 -9.26 7.29
CA PRO A 81 -12.42 -10.10 7.87
C PRO A 81 -12.14 -11.59 7.60
N CYS A 82 -12.50 -12.45 8.55
CA CYS A 82 -12.45 -13.91 8.38
C CYS A 82 -13.55 -14.34 7.40
N LEU A 83 -13.17 -14.46 6.12
CA LEU A 83 -14.06 -14.89 5.03
C LEU A 83 -13.75 -16.33 4.58
N ILE A 84 -12.72 -16.95 5.12
CA ILE A 84 -12.30 -18.33 4.81
C ILE A 84 -12.73 -19.20 5.97
N GLU A 85 -13.45 -20.27 5.68
CA GLU A 85 -13.86 -21.26 6.68
C GLU A 85 -12.62 -21.85 7.39
N GLU A 86 -12.71 -22.03 8.71
CA GLU A 86 -11.63 -22.54 9.58
C GLU A 86 -10.37 -21.66 9.66
N ASP A 87 -10.38 -20.41 9.13
CA ASP A 87 -9.27 -19.49 9.28
C ASP A 87 -9.37 -18.72 10.62
N GLU A 88 -8.22 -18.38 11.19
CA GLU A 88 -8.14 -17.60 12.42
C GLU A 88 -8.05 -16.10 12.12
N ALA A 89 -8.61 -15.27 13.01
CA ALA A 89 -8.49 -13.83 12.91
C ALA A 89 -7.02 -13.40 13.04
N ASP A 90 -6.58 -12.52 12.16
CA ASP A 90 -5.25 -11.92 12.24
C ASP A 90 -5.34 -10.61 13.04
N GLU A 91 -4.64 -10.57 14.17
CA GLU A 91 -4.63 -9.39 15.05
C GLU A 91 -3.56 -8.36 14.67
N GLN A 92 -2.69 -8.66 13.67
CA GLN A 92 -1.66 -7.72 13.27
C GLN A 92 -2.23 -6.52 12.50
N ALA A 93 -1.81 -5.32 12.88
CA ALA A 93 -2.26 -4.07 12.29
C ALA A 93 -1.68 -3.85 10.87
N ARG A 94 -2.20 -4.62 9.89
CA ARG A 94 -1.71 -4.65 8.50
C ARG A 94 -2.73 -4.22 7.46
N TYR A 95 -3.99 -4.04 7.89
CA TYR A 95 -5.07 -3.68 6.99
C TYR A 95 -6.06 -2.73 7.66
N ILE A 96 -6.42 -1.66 6.95
CA ILE A 96 -7.55 -0.80 7.27
C ILE A 96 -8.22 -0.38 5.98
N GLU A 97 -9.55 -0.36 5.95
CA GLU A 97 -10.30 0.15 4.82
C GLU A 97 -11.40 1.12 5.26
N ALA A 98 -11.73 2.04 4.41
CA ALA A 98 -12.78 3.03 4.64
C ALA A 98 -13.35 3.55 3.31
N THR A 99 -14.45 4.30 3.41
CA THR A 99 -15.03 5.02 2.27
C THR A 99 -14.64 6.49 2.32
N VAL A 100 -14.06 7.01 1.22
CA VAL A 100 -13.68 8.41 1.04
C VAL A 100 -14.21 8.89 -0.31
N LYS A 101 -15.07 9.94 -0.32
CA LYS A 101 -15.72 10.47 -1.56
C LYS A 101 -16.35 9.38 -2.44
N GLY A 102 -17.00 8.38 -1.83
CA GLY A 102 -17.65 7.29 -2.55
C GLY A 102 -16.71 6.24 -3.15
N VAL A 103 -15.41 6.31 -2.86
CA VAL A 103 -14.43 5.29 -3.22
C VAL A 103 -14.08 4.47 -1.98
N ARG A 104 -14.18 3.15 -2.07
CA ARG A 104 -13.69 2.24 -1.03
C ARG A 104 -12.17 2.13 -1.15
N VAL A 105 -11.43 2.58 -0.14
CA VAL A 105 -9.97 2.55 -0.12
C VAL A 105 -9.48 1.58 0.95
N GLY A 106 -8.53 0.71 0.60
CA GLY A 106 -7.86 -0.20 1.54
C GLY A 106 -6.37 0.10 1.62
N ALA A 107 -5.87 0.39 2.83
CA ALA A 107 -4.44 0.53 3.11
C ALA A 107 -3.86 -0.83 3.53
N ILE A 108 -2.87 -1.31 2.79
CA ILE A 108 -2.31 -2.65 2.90
C ILE A 108 -0.84 -2.58 3.32
N TYR A 109 -0.46 -3.33 4.35
CA TYR A 109 0.92 -3.66 4.70
C TYR A 109 1.09 -5.18 4.72
N LEU A 110 1.32 -5.76 3.55
CA LEU A 110 1.45 -7.20 3.37
C LEU A 110 2.73 -7.72 4.04
N PRO A 111 2.69 -8.88 4.74
CA PRO A 111 3.88 -9.45 5.37
C PRO A 111 5.07 -9.59 4.41
N ASN A 112 6.27 -9.23 4.87
CA ASN A 112 7.50 -9.39 4.09
C ASN A 112 7.75 -10.85 3.71
N GLY A 113 7.67 -11.77 4.67
CA GLY A 113 7.77 -13.22 4.44
C GLY A 113 9.17 -13.81 4.59
N ASN A 114 10.20 -12.99 4.77
CA ASN A 114 11.56 -13.51 4.95
C ASN A 114 11.85 -13.93 6.42
N PRO A 115 12.72 -14.94 6.66
CA PRO A 115 13.39 -15.78 5.66
C PRO A 115 12.43 -16.74 4.96
N CYS A 116 12.71 -17.03 3.69
CA CYS A 116 11.94 -17.95 2.84
C CYS A 116 12.85 -19.12 2.40
N PRO A 117 12.41 -20.40 2.57
CA PRO A 117 11.14 -20.84 3.16
C PRO A 117 11.11 -20.69 4.69
N GLY A 118 9.92 -20.72 5.29
CA GLY A 118 9.75 -20.72 6.74
C GLY A 118 8.40 -20.16 7.21
N PRO A 119 8.15 -20.16 8.54
CA PRO A 119 6.85 -19.76 9.08
C PRO A 119 6.40 -18.36 8.70
N LYS A 120 7.33 -17.42 8.52
CA LYS A 120 6.99 -16.06 8.05
C LYS A 120 6.50 -16.05 6.61
N PHE A 121 7.04 -16.94 5.78
CA PHE A 121 6.60 -17.08 4.40
C PHE A 121 5.23 -17.76 4.32
N ASP A 122 5.00 -18.80 5.15
CA ASP A 122 3.69 -19.44 5.25
C ASP A 122 2.61 -18.45 5.71
N TYR A 123 2.93 -17.62 6.71
CA TYR A 123 2.06 -16.53 7.16
C TYR A 123 1.78 -15.52 6.04
N LYS A 124 2.79 -15.11 5.26
CA LYS A 124 2.61 -14.23 4.10
C LYS A 124 1.61 -14.82 3.11
N LEU A 125 1.76 -16.09 2.74
CA LEU A 125 0.86 -16.75 1.78
C LEU A 125 -0.56 -16.92 2.35
N ALA A 126 -0.70 -17.21 3.64
CA ALA A 126 -1.99 -17.24 4.31
C ALA A 126 -2.66 -15.86 4.30
N TRP A 127 -1.90 -14.82 4.62
CA TRP A 127 -2.41 -13.44 4.59
C TRP A 127 -2.86 -13.02 3.18
N MET A 128 -2.11 -13.41 2.14
CA MET A 128 -2.49 -13.16 0.75
C MET A 128 -3.77 -13.87 0.34
N ARG A 129 -4.06 -15.08 0.86
CA ARG A 129 -5.35 -15.76 0.64
C ARG A 129 -6.50 -14.99 1.29
N ARG A 130 -6.32 -14.46 2.50
CA ARG A 130 -7.32 -13.61 3.19
C ARG A 130 -7.59 -12.33 2.39
N LEU A 131 -6.54 -11.67 1.91
CA LEU A 131 -6.67 -10.49 1.06
C LEU A 131 -7.43 -10.82 -0.24
N GLN A 132 -7.15 -11.98 -0.86
CA GLN A 132 -7.87 -12.42 -2.06
C GLN A 132 -9.36 -12.61 -1.79
N ALA A 133 -9.73 -13.27 -0.70
CA ALA A 133 -11.14 -13.45 -0.31
C ALA A 133 -11.83 -12.09 -0.05
N ARG A 134 -11.12 -11.14 0.62
CA ARG A 134 -11.68 -9.79 0.80
C ARG A 134 -11.81 -9.04 -0.52
N ALA A 135 -10.83 -9.12 -1.39
CA ALA A 135 -10.86 -8.48 -2.71
C ALA A 135 -12.03 -9.00 -3.57
N GLU A 136 -12.29 -10.30 -3.54
CA GLU A 136 -13.45 -10.91 -4.20
C GLU A 136 -14.78 -10.40 -3.64
N ALA A 137 -14.92 -10.33 -2.31
CA ALA A 137 -16.10 -9.78 -1.66
C ALA A 137 -16.31 -8.29 -1.98
N LEU A 138 -15.24 -7.51 -2.14
CA LEU A 138 -15.30 -6.11 -2.53
C LEU A 138 -15.74 -5.94 -3.99
N LEU A 139 -15.29 -6.79 -4.91
CA LEU A 139 -15.76 -6.77 -6.31
C LEU A 139 -17.26 -7.02 -6.42
N ALA A 140 -17.81 -7.90 -5.58
CA ALA A 140 -19.24 -8.18 -5.56
C ALA A 140 -20.11 -6.97 -5.13
N THR A 141 -19.50 -5.90 -4.60
CA THR A 141 -20.23 -4.66 -4.27
C THR A 141 -20.49 -3.75 -5.47
N GLU A 142 -19.81 -4.01 -6.61
CA GLU A 142 -19.88 -3.20 -7.84
C GLU A 142 -19.65 -1.70 -7.57
N THR A 143 -18.77 -1.38 -6.61
CA THR A 143 -18.42 0.00 -6.24
C THR A 143 -16.94 0.27 -6.58
N PRO A 144 -16.53 1.54 -6.74
CA PRO A 144 -15.14 1.87 -6.95
C PRO A 144 -14.28 1.48 -5.73
N VAL A 145 -13.33 0.55 -5.93
CA VAL A 145 -12.41 0.07 -4.90
C VAL A 145 -10.97 0.32 -5.31
N VAL A 146 -10.16 0.82 -4.38
CA VAL A 146 -8.72 0.96 -4.52
C VAL A 146 -8.03 0.24 -3.37
N LEU A 147 -7.35 -0.86 -3.65
CA LEU A 147 -6.52 -1.59 -2.70
C LEU A 147 -5.06 -1.19 -2.91
N ALA A 148 -4.53 -0.34 -2.03
CA ALA A 148 -3.20 0.22 -2.21
C ALA A 148 -2.33 0.04 -0.96
N GLY A 149 -1.03 -0.11 -1.17
CA GLY A 149 -0.09 -0.29 -0.07
C GLY A 149 1.21 -0.95 -0.48
N ASP A 150 1.97 -1.30 0.54
CA ASP A 150 3.15 -2.14 0.44
C ASP A 150 2.73 -3.62 0.41
N TYR A 151 2.84 -4.22 -0.75
CA TYR A 151 2.52 -5.63 -0.98
C TYR A 151 3.70 -6.56 -0.75
N ASN A 152 4.90 -6.01 -0.56
CA ASN A 152 6.12 -6.82 -0.44
C ASN A 152 6.25 -7.89 -1.54
N VAL A 153 5.85 -7.58 -2.78
CA VAL A 153 5.94 -8.45 -3.95
C VAL A 153 6.44 -7.65 -5.16
N MET A 154 7.42 -8.20 -5.87
CA MET A 154 7.85 -7.76 -7.19
C MET A 154 7.16 -8.63 -8.25
N PRO A 155 6.11 -8.18 -8.94
CA PRO A 155 5.33 -9.04 -9.84
C PRO A 155 6.13 -9.48 -11.08
N GLN A 156 6.92 -8.59 -11.67
CA GLN A 156 7.60 -8.80 -12.95
C GLN A 156 9.09 -8.43 -12.88
N LYS A 157 9.87 -8.91 -13.85
CA LYS A 157 11.31 -8.57 -13.93
C LYS A 157 11.55 -7.06 -14.04
N ILE A 158 10.68 -6.33 -14.70
CA ILE A 158 10.75 -4.87 -14.85
C ILE A 158 10.54 -4.13 -13.52
N ASP A 159 10.02 -4.82 -12.49
CA ASP A 159 9.80 -4.29 -11.15
C ASP A 159 11.04 -4.40 -10.25
N CYS A 160 12.16 -4.85 -10.79
CA CYS A 160 13.40 -5.06 -10.05
C CYS A 160 14.61 -4.67 -10.88
N TYR A 161 15.58 -3.98 -10.26
CA TYR A 161 16.82 -3.59 -10.92
C TYR A 161 17.70 -4.80 -11.27
N ASP A 162 17.71 -5.84 -10.43
CA ASP A 162 18.42 -7.10 -10.65
C ASP A 162 17.64 -8.29 -10.05
N PRO A 163 16.79 -8.97 -10.84
CA PRO A 163 16.04 -10.11 -10.33
C PRO A 163 16.89 -11.27 -9.82
N THR A 164 18.15 -11.38 -10.24
CA THR A 164 19.04 -12.47 -9.80
C THR A 164 19.50 -12.29 -8.37
N ALA A 165 19.66 -11.02 -7.92
CA ALA A 165 19.99 -10.67 -6.54
C ALA A 165 18.89 -11.08 -5.53
N TRP A 166 17.67 -11.28 -6.01
CA TRP A 166 16.49 -11.62 -5.19
C TRP A 166 16.11 -13.10 -5.28
N THR A 167 16.96 -13.95 -5.84
CA THR A 167 16.73 -15.40 -5.91
C THR A 167 16.62 -15.97 -4.50
N GLY A 168 15.49 -16.64 -4.20
CA GLY A 168 15.21 -17.20 -2.87
C GLY A 168 14.58 -16.20 -1.88
N ASP A 169 14.42 -14.93 -2.26
CA ASP A 169 13.73 -13.93 -1.42
C ASP A 169 12.20 -14.04 -1.54
N ALA A 170 11.49 -13.83 -0.43
CA ALA A 170 10.03 -13.91 -0.37
C ALA A 170 9.33 -12.89 -1.29
N LEU A 171 9.95 -11.73 -1.57
CA LEU A 171 9.40 -10.68 -2.42
C LEU A 171 9.41 -11.08 -3.91
N TRP A 172 10.34 -11.97 -4.29
CA TRP A 172 10.50 -12.47 -5.67
C TRP A 172 10.07 -13.94 -5.82
N HIS A 173 9.65 -14.59 -4.75
CA HIS A 173 9.27 -16.01 -4.76
C HIS A 173 8.11 -16.28 -5.74
N PRO A 174 8.14 -17.38 -6.51
CA PRO A 174 7.08 -17.72 -7.47
C PRO A 174 5.68 -17.73 -6.83
N ASP A 175 5.52 -18.26 -5.61
CA ASP A 175 4.22 -18.34 -4.92
C ASP A 175 3.70 -16.96 -4.51
N SER A 176 4.58 -16.03 -4.06
CA SER A 176 4.21 -14.64 -3.78
C SER A 176 3.70 -13.94 -5.04
N ARG A 177 4.41 -14.11 -6.16
CA ARG A 177 4.02 -13.56 -7.46
C ARG A 177 2.72 -14.18 -7.97
N ALA A 178 2.58 -15.52 -7.87
CA ALA A 178 1.35 -16.20 -8.23
C ALA A 178 0.14 -15.71 -7.42
N ALA A 179 0.34 -15.47 -6.10
CA ALA A 179 -0.70 -14.91 -5.25
C ALA A 179 -1.09 -13.47 -5.65
N PHE A 180 -0.12 -12.64 -6.02
CA PHE A 180 -0.38 -11.30 -6.55
C PHE A 180 -1.15 -11.35 -7.89
N PHE A 181 -0.75 -12.22 -8.80
CA PHE A 181 -1.47 -12.37 -10.08
C PHE A 181 -2.87 -12.93 -9.90
N ARG A 182 -3.15 -13.72 -8.85
CA ARG A 182 -4.53 -14.13 -8.55
C ARG A 182 -5.44 -12.93 -8.26
N LEU A 183 -4.95 -11.89 -7.56
CA LEU A 183 -5.70 -10.64 -7.35
C LEU A 183 -6.03 -9.96 -8.69
N LEU A 184 -5.06 -9.86 -9.60
CA LEU A 184 -5.30 -9.30 -10.93
C LEU A 184 -6.31 -10.14 -11.73
N ASN A 185 -6.21 -11.48 -11.64
CA ASN A 185 -7.10 -12.40 -12.33
C ASN A 185 -8.55 -12.39 -11.81
N LEU A 186 -8.81 -11.86 -10.60
CA LEU A 186 -10.17 -11.57 -10.12
C LEU A 186 -10.82 -10.43 -10.90
N GLY A 187 -10.04 -9.57 -11.55
CA GLY A 187 -10.51 -8.40 -12.29
C GLY A 187 -9.89 -7.07 -11.84
N TYR A 188 -8.97 -7.08 -10.88
CA TYR A 188 -8.25 -5.87 -10.47
C TYR A 188 -7.22 -5.44 -11.52
N THR A 189 -7.09 -4.13 -11.67
CA THR A 189 -6.10 -3.49 -12.56
C THR A 189 -4.96 -2.90 -11.73
N ASP A 190 -3.70 -3.25 -12.05
CA ASP A 190 -2.52 -2.55 -11.54
C ASP A 190 -2.44 -1.16 -12.21
N ALA A 191 -2.78 -0.11 -11.46
CA ALA A 191 -2.90 1.26 -11.99
C ALA A 191 -1.58 1.76 -12.62
N ILE A 192 -0.45 1.49 -11.98
CA ILE A 192 0.85 1.93 -12.49
C ILE A 192 1.17 1.21 -13.81
N ARG A 193 0.95 -0.09 -13.91
CA ARG A 193 1.24 -0.84 -15.14
C ARG A 193 0.23 -0.55 -16.26
N ALA A 194 -1.00 -0.17 -15.92
CA ALA A 194 -1.97 0.28 -16.92
C ALA A 194 -1.53 1.59 -17.62
N ILE A 195 -0.92 2.52 -16.87
CA ILE A 195 -0.43 3.81 -17.40
C ILE A 195 1.01 3.68 -17.93
N HIS A 196 1.87 2.94 -17.23
CA HIS A 196 3.28 2.75 -17.55
C HIS A 196 3.59 1.25 -17.81
N PRO A 197 3.18 0.71 -18.95
CA PRO A 197 3.39 -0.71 -19.29
C PRO A 197 4.88 -1.06 -19.43
N HIS A 198 5.72 -0.06 -19.66
CA HIS A 198 7.15 -0.22 -19.85
C HIS A 198 7.95 0.67 -18.88
N GLY A 199 9.23 0.35 -18.70
CA GLY A 199 10.14 1.11 -17.84
C GLY A 199 10.00 0.79 -16.35
N ALA A 200 11.06 1.09 -15.62
CA ALA A 200 11.13 0.93 -14.18
C ALA A 200 10.25 1.99 -13.48
N GLN A 201 9.46 1.53 -12.51
CA GLN A 201 8.60 2.37 -11.67
C GLN A 201 8.86 1.99 -10.20
N TYR A 202 10.13 2.08 -9.77
CA TYR A 202 10.53 1.66 -8.44
C TYR A 202 9.91 2.56 -7.36
N SER A 203 9.50 1.93 -6.25
CA SER A 203 8.91 2.59 -5.10
C SER A 203 9.73 2.42 -3.81
N TYR A 204 10.74 1.54 -3.83
CA TYR A 204 11.60 1.21 -2.70
C TYR A 204 13.08 1.17 -3.12
N TRP A 205 13.96 1.69 -2.24
CA TRP A 205 15.42 1.58 -2.33
C TRP A 205 16.00 1.36 -0.94
N ASP A 206 16.77 0.29 -0.77
CA ASP A 206 17.47 0.04 0.50
C ASP A 206 18.32 1.26 0.91
N TYR A 207 18.49 1.46 2.21
CA TYR A 207 19.41 2.49 2.74
C TYR A 207 20.88 2.16 2.49
N GLN A 208 21.19 0.89 2.27
CA GLN A 208 22.55 0.39 2.14
C GLN A 208 23.07 0.48 0.71
N ALA A 209 24.39 0.34 0.60
CA ALA A 209 25.11 0.19 -0.65
C ALA A 209 24.83 1.30 -1.68
N GLY A 210 24.34 2.48 -1.27
CA GLY A 210 24.03 3.57 -2.19
C GLY A 210 22.93 3.20 -3.22
N ALA A 211 21.95 2.39 -2.81
CA ALA A 211 20.92 1.90 -3.72
C ALA A 211 20.13 3.03 -4.38
N TRP A 212 19.77 4.06 -3.60
CA TRP A 212 19.09 5.25 -4.13
C TRP A 212 19.89 5.98 -5.20
N GLN A 213 21.17 6.27 -4.93
CA GLN A 213 22.05 6.99 -5.86
C GLN A 213 22.34 6.21 -7.16
N ARG A 214 22.26 4.88 -7.10
CA ARG A 214 22.46 3.99 -8.27
C ARG A 214 21.15 3.61 -8.96
N ASP A 215 20.00 4.08 -8.45
CA ASP A 215 18.66 3.67 -8.85
C ASP A 215 18.45 2.15 -8.81
N ASN A 216 19.11 1.46 -7.87
CA ASN A 216 18.95 0.03 -7.61
C ASN A 216 17.67 -0.19 -6.79
N GLY A 217 16.53 0.07 -7.39
CA GLY A 217 15.23 0.02 -6.75
C GLY A 217 14.39 -1.19 -7.13
N ILE A 218 13.29 -1.34 -6.40
CA ILE A 218 12.25 -2.33 -6.69
C ILE A 218 10.88 -1.70 -6.56
N ARG A 219 9.88 -2.25 -7.23
CA ARG A 219 8.47 -1.87 -7.07
C ARG A 219 7.73 -2.91 -6.25
N ILE A 220 7.37 -2.56 -5.04
CA ILE A 220 6.65 -3.41 -4.09
C ILE A 220 5.41 -2.73 -3.50
N ASP A 221 5.25 -1.43 -3.79
CA ASP A 221 4.03 -0.68 -3.48
C ASP A 221 3.14 -0.65 -4.73
N HIS A 222 1.87 -1.06 -4.56
CA HIS A 222 0.94 -1.23 -5.66
C HIS A 222 -0.40 -0.55 -5.36
N LEU A 223 -1.13 -0.17 -6.44
CA LEU A 223 -2.49 0.35 -6.40
C LEU A 223 -3.35 -0.51 -7.33
N LEU A 224 -4.18 -1.37 -6.74
CA LEU A 224 -5.07 -2.27 -7.46
C LEU A 224 -6.48 -1.69 -7.49
N LEU A 225 -7.03 -1.54 -8.68
CA LEU A 225 -8.33 -0.91 -8.94
C LEU A 225 -9.37 -1.96 -9.31
N SER A 226 -10.57 -1.89 -8.69
CA SER A 226 -11.74 -2.62 -9.21
C SER A 226 -12.12 -2.12 -10.61
N PRO A 227 -12.93 -2.84 -11.39
CA PRO A 227 -13.38 -2.38 -12.71
C PRO A 227 -14.00 -0.98 -12.68
N GLU A 228 -14.81 -0.66 -11.65
CA GLU A 228 -15.46 0.65 -11.47
C GLU A 228 -14.45 1.76 -11.16
N ALA A 229 -13.38 1.47 -10.43
CA ALA A 229 -12.29 2.41 -10.23
C ALA A 229 -11.40 2.51 -11.47
N ALA A 230 -11.11 1.39 -12.14
CA ALA A 230 -10.28 1.33 -13.34
C ALA A 230 -10.90 2.09 -14.53
N SER A 231 -12.23 2.08 -14.66
CA SER A 231 -12.95 2.87 -15.67
C SER A 231 -12.76 4.38 -15.50
N ARG A 232 -12.39 4.82 -14.27
CA ARG A 232 -12.13 6.22 -13.91
C ARG A 232 -10.63 6.57 -13.87
N LEU A 233 -9.75 5.65 -14.24
CA LEU A 233 -8.29 5.85 -14.18
C LEU A 233 -7.86 6.92 -15.18
N ALA A 234 -7.38 8.06 -14.67
CA ALA A 234 -6.84 9.14 -15.47
C ALA A 234 -5.31 9.08 -15.55
N ASN A 235 -4.65 8.81 -14.42
CA ASN A 235 -3.19 8.74 -14.35
C ASN A 235 -2.73 7.95 -13.12
N ALA A 236 -1.48 7.50 -13.10
CA ALA A 236 -0.84 6.85 -11.97
C ALA A 236 0.68 7.01 -12.04
N GLY A 237 1.37 6.93 -10.91
CA GLY A 237 2.82 7.06 -10.93
C GLY A 237 3.47 6.94 -9.56
N VAL A 238 4.77 7.23 -9.57
CA VAL A 238 5.65 7.22 -8.38
C VAL A 238 6.19 8.63 -8.19
N ASP A 239 6.06 9.18 -6.98
CA ASP A 239 6.68 10.45 -6.61
C ASP A 239 8.01 10.20 -5.89
N LYS A 240 9.11 10.35 -6.60
CA LYS A 240 10.46 10.15 -6.06
C LYS A 240 10.95 11.29 -5.15
N THR A 241 10.24 12.42 -5.09
CA THR A 241 10.65 13.62 -4.33
C THR A 241 10.89 13.32 -2.85
N PRO A 242 9.98 12.64 -2.11
CA PRO A 242 10.20 12.36 -0.70
C PRO A 242 11.39 11.45 -0.42
N ARG A 243 11.80 10.59 -1.36
CA ARG A 243 12.98 9.72 -1.19
C ARG A 243 14.30 10.50 -1.19
N GLY A 244 14.30 11.70 -1.75
CA GLY A 244 15.46 12.60 -1.78
C GLY A 244 15.57 13.55 -0.57
N LEU A 245 14.62 13.54 0.37
CA LEU A 245 14.64 14.38 1.56
C LEU A 245 15.68 13.92 2.59
N GLU A 246 15.91 14.72 3.62
CA GLU A 246 16.75 14.33 4.76
C GLU A 246 16.03 13.24 5.59
N ARG A 247 16.74 12.17 5.95
CA ARG A 247 16.19 11.01 6.73
C ARG A 247 14.89 10.44 6.15
N PRO A 248 14.86 10.16 4.83
CA PRO A 248 13.64 9.74 4.15
C PRO A 248 13.20 8.34 4.59
N SER A 249 11.98 7.94 4.20
CA SER A 249 11.63 6.52 4.16
C SER A 249 12.44 5.81 3.06
N ASP A 250 12.65 4.51 3.16
CA ASP A 250 13.16 3.65 2.10
C ASP A 250 12.17 3.45 0.96
N HIS A 251 10.89 3.71 1.22
CA HIS A 251 9.84 3.82 0.21
C HIS A 251 9.56 5.27 -0.17
N THR A 252 8.89 5.44 -1.31
CA THR A 252 8.39 6.72 -1.79
C THR A 252 6.90 6.60 -2.16
N PRO A 253 6.12 7.71 -2.16
CA PRO A 253 4.70 7.66 -2.50
C PRO A 253 4.44 7.09 -3.88
N VAL A 254 3.45 6.20 -3.97
CA VAL A 254 2.82 5.78 -5.22
C VAL A 254 1.39 6.30 -5.26
N TRP A 255 0.89 6.70 -6.40
CA TRP A 255 -0.39 7.38 -6.50
C TRP A 255 -1.18 6.99 -7.74
N VAL A 256 -2.51 7.14 -7.63
CA VAL A 256 -3.47 7.02 -8.72
C VAL A 256 -4.41 8.21 -8.73
N GLU A 257 -4.79 8.64 -9.91
CA GLU A 257 -5.75 9.72 -10.15
C GLU A 257 -6.98 9.17 -10.85
N LEU A 258 -8.13 9.34 -10.20
CA LEU A 258 -9.43 8.94 -10.71
C LEU A 258 -10.22 10.18 -11.10
N THR A 259 -10.90 10.15 -12.25
CA THR A 259 -11.89 11.17 -12.62
C THR A 259 -13.08 11.16 -11.67
N ASP A 260 -13.76 12.29 -11.49
CA ASP A 260 -14.92 12.37 -10.59
C ASP A 260 -16.16 11.69 -11.19
N HIS A 261 -16.26 11.62 -12.51
CA HIS A 261 -17.35 10.96 -13.25
C HIS A 261 -16.80 10.22 -14.46
N LEU A 262 -17.54 9.18 -14.91
CA LEU A 262 -17.41 8.59 -16.24
C LEU A 262 -17.92 9.57 -17.30
#